data_faaf40037c1fab81ba57668079b70cbe
#
_entry.id   faaf40037c1fab81ba57668079b70cbe
#
_cell.length_a   1.000
_cell.length_b   1.000
_cell.length_c   1.000
_cell.angle_alpha   90.00
_cell.angle_beta   90.00
_cell.angle_gamma   90.00
#
_symmetry.space_group_name_H-M   'P 1'
#
loop_
_entity.id
_entity.type
_entity.pdbx_description
1 polymer ?
#
loop_
_entity_poly.entity_id
_entity_poly.type
_entity_poly.pdbx_seq_one_letter_code
_entity_poly.pdbx_strand_id
1 'polypeptide(L)'
;MDTETFYAFLAPYVPDLQQGILSGHEALDRACSEGNQRLRFHLYRVRGHRAASIRILPSLADLPEDGDSEWIQDMASLPNGLVLVTGPTGSGKTTLLARMELEISKRRPVHILTLEDPVEYIIPSL
;
A
#
# COMPACT_ATOMS: atom_id res chain seq x y z
N MET A 1 -6.40 -15.58 22.39
CA MET A 1 -6.12 -14.17 22.76
C MET A 1 -7.46 -13.54 23.11
N ASP A 2 -7.59 -12.94 24.29
CA ASP A 2 -8.79 -12.20 24.65
C ASP A 2 -8.89 -10.87 23.87
N THR A 3 -10.03 -10.21 23.97
CA THR A 3 -10.31 -8.98 23.19
C THR A 3 -9.40 -7.82 23.61
N GLU A 4 -9.03 -7.74 24.88
CA GLU A 4 -8.20 -6.65 25.41
C GLU A 4 -6.75 -6.78 24.93
N THR A 5 -6.20 -7.98 24.99
CA THR A 5 -4.87 -8.29 24.44
C THR A 5 -4.79 -8.05 22.93
N PHE A 6 -5.86 -8.40 22.18
CA PHE A 6 -5.94 -8.13 20.74
C PHE A 6 -5.85 -6.63 20.42
N TYR A 7 -6.57 -5.80 21.16
CA TYR A 7 -6.50 -4.35 20.96
C TYR A 7 -5.17 -3.76 21.42
N ALA A 8 -4.64 -4.19 22.54
CA ALA A 8 -3.35 -3.71 23.04
C ALA A 8 -2.22 -4.00 22.04
N PHE A 9 -2.27 -5.17 21.38
CA PHE A 9 -1.30 -5.54 20.35
C PHE A 9 -1.41 -4.66 19.09
N LEU A 10 -2.62 -4.32 18.66
CA LEU A 10 -2.84 -3.58 17.40
C LEU A 10 -2.84 -2.05 17.58
N ALA A 11 -3.04 -1.55 18.79
CA ALA A 11 -3.16 -0.12 19.07
C ALA A 11 -2.01 0.75 18.52
N PRO A 12 -0.72 0.32 18.58
CA PRO A 12 0.38 1.09 18.01
C PRO A 12 0.30 1.25 16.49
N TYR A 13 -0.31 0.28 15.79
CA TYR A 13 -0.35 0.21 14.33
C TYR A 13 -1.64 0.77 13.74
N VAL A 14 -2.73 0.71 14.50
CA VAL A 14 -4.07 1.12 14.06
C VAL A 14 -4.71 1.95 15.17
N PRO A 15 -4.34 3.22 15.31
CA PRO A 15 -4.83 4.09 16.40
C PRO A 15 -6.36 4.25 16.41
N ASP A 16 -6.99 4.21 15.24
CA ASP A 16 -8.47 4.33 15.10
C ASP A 16 -9.19 2.99 15.27
N LEU A 17 -8.49 1.95 15.71
CA LEU A 17 -9.01 0.59 15.81
C LEU A 17 -10.31 0.51 16.65
N GLN A 18 -10.35 1.22 17.77
CA GLN A 18 -11.52 1.25 18.64
C GLN A 18 -12.70 1.97 17.99
N GLN A 19 -12.46 3.07 17.28
CA GLN A 19 -13.50 3.85 16.63
C GLN A 19 -14.09 3.13 15.40
N GLY A 20 -13.24 2.54 14.55
CA GLY A 20 -13.68 1.85 13.33
C GLY A 20 -14.46 0.57 13.59
N ILE A 21 -14.05 -0.25 14.57
CA ILE A 21 -14.71 -1.53 14.90
C ILE A 21 -15.94 -1.32 15.80
N LEU A 22 -15.94 -0.28 16.62
CA LEU A 22 -17.10 0.07 17.46
C LEU A 22 -18.22 0.75 16.66
N SER A 23 -17.91 1.38 15.53
CA SER A 23 -18.91 2.04 14.67
C SER A 23 -19.71 1.10 13.76
N GLY A 24 -19.59 -0.22 13.94
CA GLY A 24 -20.42 -1.20 13.24
C GLY A 24 -19.87 -1.66 11.87
N HIS A 25 -18.70 -1.23 11.46
CA HIS A 25 -18.04 -1.75 10.25
C HIS A 25 -17.63 -3.21 10.48
N GLU A 26 -18.02 -4.08 9.54
CA GLU A 26 -17.69 -5.51 9.59
C GLU A 26 -16.20 -5.79 9.29
N ALA A 27 -15.55 -4.90 8.54
CA ALA A 27 -14.14 -4.97 8.19
C ALA A 27 -13.49 -3.59 8.11
N LEU A 28 -12.17 -3.54 8.36
CA LEU A 28 -11.37 -2.34 8.31
C LEU A 28 -10.01 -2.65 7.67
N ASP A 29 -9.68 -1.94 6.59
CA ASP A 29 -8.35 -1.98 5.95
C ASP A 29 -7.53 -0.77 6.38
N ARG A 30 -6.27 -1.03 6.77
CA ARG A 30 -5.31 0.01 7.17
C ARG A 30 -3.91 -0.37 6.71
N ALA A 31 -3.07 0.63 6.53
CA ALA A 31 -1.65 0.43 6.33
C ALA A 31 -0.86 1.38 7.23
N CYS A 32 0.25 0.92 7.78
CA CYS A 32 1.19 1.71 8.56
C CYS A 32 2.63 1.35 8.22
N SER A 33 3.57 2.17 8.67
CA SER A 33 5.00 1.89 8.56
C SER A 33 5.56 1.53 9.93
N GLU A 34 6.38 0.48 9.98
CA GLU A 34 7.15 0.06 11.16
C GLU A 34 8.62 -0.03 10.76
N GLY A 35 9.42 0.92 11.20
CA GLY A 35 10.78 1.08 10.69
C GLY A 35 10.78 1.26 9.16
N ASN A 36 11.52 0.41 8.46
CA ASN A 36 11.60 0.41 6.99
C ASN A 36 10.55 -0.49 6.32
N GLN A 37 9.67 -1.11 7.10
CA GLN A 37 8.66 -2.02 6.56
C GLN A 37 7.29 -1.34 6.49
N ARG A 38 6.55 -1.65 5.43
CA ARG A 38 5.16 -1.27 5.27
C ARG A 38 4.28 -2.47 5.62
N LEU A 39 3.28 -2.26 6.47
CA LEU A 39 2.34 -3.29 6.93
C LEU A 39 0.93 -2.93 6.48
N ARG A 40 0.20 -3.91 5.95
CA ARG A 40 -1.24 -3.79 5.68
C ARG A 40 -2.00 -4.68 6.66
N PHE A 41 -2.97 -4.09 7.31
CA PHE A 41 -3.88 -4.74 8.25
C PHE A 41 -5.26 -4.85 7.62
N HIS A 42 -5.81 -6.06 7.59
CA HIS A 42 -7.21 -6.31 7.32
C HIS A 42 -7.83 -6.86 8.60
N LEU A 43 -8.70 -6.09 9.21
CA LEU A 43 -9.37 -6.40 10.48
C LEU A 43 -10.82 -6.76 10.17
N TYR A 44 -11.30 -7.88 10.68
CA TYR A 44 -12.63 -8.40 10.38
C TYR A 44 -13.20 -9.23 11.53
N ARG A 45 -14.43 -9.71 11.37
CA ARG A 45 -15.08 -10.61 12.34
C ARG A 45 -15.29 -11.98 11.73
N VAL A 46 -15.02 -13.01 12.52
CA VAL A 46 -15.32 -14.42 12.20
C VAL A 46 -16.06 -15.03 13.37
N ARG A 47 -17.28 -15.50 13.14
CA ARG A 47 -18.13 -16.15 14.14
C ARG A 47 -18.24 -15.34 15.45
N GLY A 48 -18.40 -14.03 15.33
CA GLY A 48 -18.50 -13.11 16.47
C GLY A 48 -17.16 -12.72 17.12
N HIS A 49 -16.05 -13.35 16.74
CA HIS A 49 -14.71 -13.03 17.21
C HIS A 49 -14.01 -12.07 16.24
N ARG A 50 -13.12 -11.25 16.78
CA ARG A 50 -12.27 -10.34 16.00
C ARG A 50 -11.06 -11.10 15.48
N ALA A 51 -10.69 -10.80 14.24
CA ALA A 51 -9.54 -11.37 13.57
C ALA A 51 -8.78 -10.27 12.81
N ALA A 52 -7.49 -10.47 12.66
CA ALA A 52 -6.61 -9.61 11.87
C ALA A 52 -5.79 -10.45 10.90
N SER A 53 -5.72 -10.02 9.66
CA SER A 53 -4.73 -10.48 8.69
C SER A 53 -3.70 -9.37 8.52
N ILE A 54 -2.43 -9.68 8.73
CA ILE A 54 -1.33 -8.72 8.62
C ILE A 54 -0.44 -9.18 7.48
N ARG A 55 -0.21 -8.28 6.51
CA ARG A 55 0.68 -8.51 5.38
C ARG A 55 1.84 -7.53 5.43
N ILE A 56 3.05 -8.04 5.33
CA ILE A 56 4.25 -7.24 5.11
C ILE A 56 4.29 -6.91 3.62
N LEU A 57 4.37 -5.62 3.29
CA LEU A 57 4.48 -5.14 1.92
C LEU A 57 5.96 -4.94 1.58
N PRO A 58 6.38 -5.33 0.37
CA PRO A 58 7.77 -5.12 -0.06
C PRO A 58 8.07 -3.63 -0.19
N SER A 59 9.31 -3.25 0.11
CA SER A 59 9.84 -1.92 -0.23
C SER A 59 10.08 -1.82 -1.73
N LEU A 60 9.98 -0.62 -2.30
CA LEU A 60 10.40 -0.38 -3.69
C LEU A 60 11.89 -0.72 -3.91
N ALA A 61 12.72 -0.54 -2.88
CA ALA A 61 14.14 -0.88 -2.94
C ALA A 61 14.41 -2.39 -3.02
N ASP A 62 13.46 -3.22 -2.55
CA ASP A 62 13.59 -4.68 -2.54
C ASP A 62 13.05 -5.31 -3.84
N LEU A 63 12.48 -4.51 -4.74
CA LEU A 63 11.94 -5.01 -5.99
C LEU A 63 13.09 -5.33 -6.96
N PRO A 64 13.07 -6.51 -7.59
CA PRO A 64 14.09 -6.87 -8.57
C PRO A 64 14.08 -5.87 -9.74
N GLU A 65 15.26 -5.53 -10.24
CA GLU A 65 15.40 -4.86 -11.52
C GLU A 65 15.03 -5.88 -12.60
N ASP A 66 13.87 -5.69 -13.21
CA ASP A 66 13.42 -6.53 -14.31
C ASP A 66 13.57 -5.80 -15.66
N GLY A 67 13.40 -6.55 -16.75
CA GLY A 67 13.61 -6.04 -18.12
C GLY A 67 12.65 -4.97 -18.59
N ASP A 68 11.72 -4.52 -17.76
CA ASP A 68 10.72 -3.50 -18.10
C ASP A 68 11.24 -2.06 -17.98
N SER A 69 12.52 -1.86 -17.64
CA SER A 69 13.08 -0.54 -17.35
C SER A 69 12.97 0.43 -18.51
N GLU A 70 13.23 0.01 -19.76
CA GLU A 70 13.12 0.87 -20.94
C GLU A 70 11.67 1.29 -21.19
N TRP A 71 10.75 0.35 -21.14
CA TRP A 71 9.33 0.64 -21.33
C TRP A 71 8.77 1.58 -20.24
N ILE A 72 9.15 1.37 -18.97
CA ILE A 72 8.77 2.25 -17.86
C ILE A 72 9.31 3.66 -18.12
N GLN A 73 10.54 3.77 -18.57
CA GLN A 73 11.17 5.04 -18.88
C GLN A 73 10.45 5.78 -20.01
N ASP A 74 10.06 5.07 -21.06
CA ASP A 74 9.31 5.63 -22.19
C ASP A 74 7.95 6.17 -21.71
N MET A 75 7.21 5.39 -20.94
CA MET A 75 5.92 5.81 -20.39
C MET A 75 6.07 7.00 -19.44
N ALA A 76 7.08 6.99 -18.57
CA ALA A 76 7.34 8.08 -17.63
C ALA A 76 7.76 9.39 -18.32
N SER A 77 8.25 9.33 -19.55
CA SER A 77 8.65 10.53 -20.34
C SER A 77 7.50 11.18 -21.09
N LEU A 78 6.34 10.56 -21.19
CA LEU A 78 5.18 11.15 -21.85
C LEU A 78 4.79 12.49 -21.21
N PRO A 79 4.57 13.54 -21.98
CA PRO A 79 4.26 14.87 -21.45
C PRO A 79 2.83 14.97 -20.88
N ASN A 80 1.93 14.16 -21.38
CA ASN A 80 0.51 14.10 -21.00
C ASN A 80 -0.12 12.81 -21.54
N GLY A 81 -1.34 12.52 -21.13
CA GLY A 81 -2.10 11.36 -21.60
C GLY A 81 -2.70 10.55 -20.45
N LEU A 82 -3.21 9.40 -20.79
CA LEU A 82 -3.78 8.41 -19.86
C LEU A 82 -3.06 7.07 -20.08
N VAL A 83 -2.50 6.52 -19.01
CA VAL A 83 -1.93 5.17 -19.00
C VAL A 83 -2.82 4.27 -18.16
N LEU A 84 -3.30 3.17 -18.73
CA LEU A 84 -4.12 2.18 -18.04
C LEU A 84 -3.31 0.90 -17.81
N VAL A 85 -3.16 0.53 -16.54
CA VAL A 85 -2.53 -0.73 -16.14
C VAL A 85 -3.61 -1.72 -15.74
N THR A 86 -3.76 -2.79 -16.51
CA THR A 86 -4.82 -3.80 -16.30
C THR A 86 -4.22 -5.19 -16.15
N GLY A 87 -4.95 -6.07 -15.49
CA GLY A 87 -4.54 -7.47 -15.28
C GLY A 87 -5.20 -8.09 -14.04
N PRO A 88 -5.06 -9.40 -13.84
CA PRO A 88 -5.62 -10.09 -12.68
C PRO A 88 -4.95 -9.66 -11.38
N THR A 89 -5.55 -10.04 -10.24
CA THR A 89 -4.94 -9.83 -8.92
C THR A 89 -3.59 -10.55 -8.85
N GLY A 90 -2.59 -9.89 -8.27
CA GLY A 90 -1.23 -10.45 -8.14
C GLY A 90 -0.36 -10.35 -9.41
N SER A 91 -0.82 -9.72 -10.49
CA SER A 91 -0.04 -9.54 -11.73
C SER A 91 1.00 -8.40 -11.68
N GLY A 92 1.20 -7.77 -10.53
CA GLY A 92 2.20 -6.70 -10.37
C GLY A 92 1.75 -5.29 -10.76
N LYS A 93 0.45 -5.03 -10.96
CA LYS A 93 -0.06 -3.71 -11.36
C LYS A 93 0.38 -2.57 -10.44
N THR A 94 0.19 -2.73 -9.13
CA THR A 94 0.58 -1.73 -8.12
C THR A 94 2.08 -1.51 -8.12
N THR A 95 2.86 -2.59 -8.24
CA THR A 95 4.33 -2.52 -8.34
C THR A 95 4.78 -1.76 -9.59
N LEU A 96 4.13 -2.01 -10.72
CA LEU A 96 4.44 -1.31 -11.98
C LEU A 96 4.12 0.18 -11.87
N LEU A 97 2.95 0.55 -11.34
CA LEU A 97 2.57 1.95 -11.11
C LEU A 97 3.57 2.65 -10.20
N ALA A 98 3.93 2.04 -9.06
CA ALA A 98 4.89 2.60 -8.13
C ALA A 98 6.28 2.82 -8.76
N ARG A 99 6.72 1.93 -9.66
CA ARG A 99 7.95 2.10 -10.44
C ARG A 99 7.86 3.24 -11.43
N MET A 100 6.73 3.40 -12.12
CA MET A 100 6.51 4.52 -13.03
C MET A 100 6.52 5.86 -12.28
N GLU A 101 5.86 5.94 -11.14
CA GLU A 101 5.87 7.12 -10.27
C GLU A 101 7.27 7.46 -9.77
N LEU A 102 8.03 6.45 -9.32
CA LEU A 102 9.42 6.63 -8.92
C LEU A 102 10.29 7.14 -10.08
N GLU A 103 10.10 6.62 -11.28
CA GLU A 103 10.84 7.05 -12.47
C GLU A 103 10.48 8.48 -12.88
N ILE A 104 9.21 8.86 -12.80
CA ILE A 104 8.75 10.24 -13.02
C ILE A 104 9.40 11.19 -12.00
N SER A 105 9.42 10.81 -10.71
CA SER A 105 9.98 11.64 -9.64
C SER A 105 11.49 11.90 -9.83
N LYS A 106 12.23 10.93 -10.35
CA LYS A 106 13.66 11.06 -10.66
C LYS A 106 13.95 11.98 -11.84
N ARG A 107 13.07 12.02 -12.82
CA ARG A 107 13.30 12.71 -14.10
C ARG A 107 12.76 14.12 -14.15
N ARG A 108 11.73 14.41 -13.40
CA ARG A 108 11.02 15.70 -13.51
C ARG A 108 10.68 16.26 -12.12
N PRO A 109 10.90 17.56 -11.88
CA PRO A 109 10.45 18.23 -10.67
C PRO A 109 8.94 18.48 -10.75
N VAL A 110 8.14 17.43 -10.52
CA VAL A 110 6.68 17.47 -10.60
C VAL A 110 6.05 17.11 -9.27
N HIS A 111 4.86 17.60 -9.03
CA HIS A 111 4.04 17.15 -7.90
C HIS A 111 3.25 15.92 -8.35
N ILE A 112 3.50 14.78 -7.70
CA ILE A 112 2.77 13.53 -7.93
C ILE A 112 1.68 13.41 -6.89
N LEU A 113 0.45 13.18 -7.33
CA LEU A 113 -0.70 12.91 -6.48
C LEU A 113 -1.19 11.50 -6.74
N THR A 114 -1.21 10.65 -5.72
CA THR A 114 -1.77 9.29 -5.79
C THR A 114 -3.10 9.23 -5.05
N LEU A 115 -3.97 8.33 -5.49
CA LEU A 115 -5.23 8.01 -4.83
C LEU A 115 -5.31 6.49 -4.67
N GLU A 116 -5.11 6.02 -3.45
CA GLU A 116 -4.97 4.60 -3.14
C GLU A 116 -5.78 4.23 -1.89
N ASP A 117 -6.30 3.00 -1.86
CA ASP A 117 -7.03 2.48 -0.69
C ASP A 117 -6.66 1.01 -0.41
N PRO A 118 -5.73 0.77 0.54
CA PRO A 118 -4.80 1.70 1.19
C PRO A 118 -3.53 1.92 0.36
N VAL A 119 -2.70 2.91 0.75
CA VAL A 119 -1.37 3.16 0.15
C VAL A 119 -0.46 1.95 0.41
N GLU A 120 0.04 1.32 -0.65
CA GLU A 120 0.95 0.17 -0.57
C GLU A 120 2.42 0.58 -0.56
N TYR A 121 2.83 1.47 -1.46
CA TYR A 121 4.21 1.94 -1.56
C TYR A 121 4.34 3.40 -1.15
N ILE A 122 5.48 3.75 -0.60
CA ILE A 122 5.84 5.15 -0.32
C ILE A 122 6.91 5.57 -1.33
N ILE A 123 6.58 6.56 -2.14
CA ILE A 123 7.51 7.14 -3.09
C ILE A 123 8.32 8.22 -2.35
N PRO A 124 9.65 8.13 -2.31
CA PRO A 124 10.47 9.15 -1.65
C PRO A 124 10.37 10.48 -2.40
N SER A 125 10.28 11.57 -1.65
CA SER A 125 10.49 12.91 -2.20
C SER A 125 11.98 13.08 -2.52
N LEU A 126 12.29 13.43 -3.74
CA LEU A 126 13.65 13.68 -4.22
C LEU A 126 13.95 15.17 -4.26
#